data_9a6d6d0643a21eba7e3a14d65de7f950
#
_entry.id   9a6d6d0643a21eba7e3a14d65de7f950
#
_cell.length_a   1.000
_cell.length_b   1.000
_cell.length_c   1.000
_cell.angle_alpha   90.00
_cell.angle_beta   90.00
_cell.angle_gamma   90.00
#
_symmetry.space_group_name_H-M   'P 1'
#
loop_
_entity.id
_entity.type
_entity.pdbx_description
1 polymer ?
#
loop_
_entity_poly.entity_id
_entity_poly.type
_entity_poly.pdbx_seq_one_letter_code
_entity_poly.pdbx_strand_id
1 'polypeptide(L)'
;MLSTSSDSHYQLKIASFNLFNFIAPPDAFYEFDNIYTQEQWQKKLNWIAKYLNEHQPDVIAFQEVFSPDELETLTKACGLDYFSVLDSPQVMDDFIYSKPVVALASRYPIKEAVSVSADKEWAAQMGLVSEFEFSRKPLRATVDLPKLGLCDCYVVHFKSKRALFDAQDIKANSATSSFRKSPAGTELNTGQLLAMEALGRWGSSVQRGSEAALLRYAMVERRSQTQNPMILMGDFNDILSDGVLAALTSVDTRIKPQADMSQGAMGDIAHQLGFYRLQDSYDLYQASQYSLSEQARPATHYYFAKGSVLDYILLSSEFDAKNDLSLAEVGRYETYDRHLINPSFEHDSQSTDHAPVMITLAIRE
;
A
#
# COMPACT_ATOMS: atom_id res chain seq x y z
N MET A 1 47.50 -13.30 -8.41
CA MET A 1 46.11 -13.68 -8.77
C MET A 1 45.30 -13.70 -7.48
N LEU A 2 44.69 -12.60 -7.16
CA LEU A 2 43.73 -12.53 -6.04
C LEU A 2 42.36 -12.93 -6.62
N SER A 3 41.89 -14.12 -6.23
CA SER A 3 40.55 -14.56 -6.51
C SER A 3 39.59 -13.68 -5.69
N THR A 4 38.91 -12.73 -6.34
CA THR A 4 37.75 -12.10 -5.76
C THR A 4 36.63 -13.12 -5.71
N SER A 5 36.48 -13.80 -4.58
CA SER A 5 35.26 -14.51 -4.26
C SER A 5 34.17 -13.41 -4.20
N SER A 6 33.32 -13.36 -5.19
CA SER A 6 32.05 -12.63 -5.08
C SER A 6 31.23 -13.38 -4.04
N ASP A 7 31.25 -12.92 -2.79
CA ASP A 7 30.27 -13.31 -1.79
C ASP A 7 28.90 -12.88 -2.34
N SER A 8 28.21 -13.82 -2.99
CA SER A 8 26.84 -13.58 -3.45
C SER A 8 25.95 -13.67 -2.23
N HIS A 9 25.76 -12.55 -1.53
CA HIS A 9 24.74 -12.44 -0.48
C HIS A 9 23.40 -12.92 -1.04
N TYR A 10 22.70 -13.71 -0.23
CA TYR A 10 21.35 -14.13 -0.59
C TYR A 10 20.45 -12.89 -0.74
N GLN A 11 19.69 -12.83 -1.80
CA GLN A 11 18.86 -11.67 -2.12
C GLN A 11 17.39 -12.06 -2.14
N LEU A 12 16.53 -11.16 -1.65
CA LEU A 12 15.08 -11.26 -1.72
C LEU A 12 14.52 -10.01 -2.40
N LYS A 13 13.61 -10.21 -3.35
CA LYS A 13 12.92 -9.14 -4.07
C LYS A 13 11.49 -8.98 -3.56
N ILE A 14 11.19 -7.82 -3.06
CA ILE A 14 9.85 -7.47 -2.53
C ILE A 14 9.27 -6.36 -3.40
N ALA A 15 8.03 -6.53 -3.86
CA ALA A 15 7.39 -5.58 -4.76
C ALA A 15 5.98 -5.17 -4.31
N SER A 16 5.54 -4.00 -4.75
CA SER A 16 4.16 -3.52 -4.67
C SER A 16 3.68 -3.06 -6.04
N PHE A 17 2.46 -3.44 -6.41
CA PHE A 17 1.94 -3.23 -7.74
C PHE A 17 0.42 -2.96 -7.73
N ASN A 18 0.01 -1.70 -7.94
CA ASN A 18 -1.38 -1.36 -8.24
C ASN A 18 -1.69 -1.73 -9.69
N LEU A 19 -2.69 -2.60 -9.87
CA LEU A 19 -3.02 -3.22 -11.17
C LEU A 19 -3.96 -2.39 -12.04
N PHE A 20 -4.48 -1.28 -11.53
CA PHE A 20 -5.45 -0.45 -12.21
C PHE A 20 -6.65 -1.24 -12.75
N ASN A 21 -7.63 -1.48 -11.88
CA ASN A 21 -8.89 -2.16 -12.19
C ASN A 21 -8.68 -3.55 -12.82
N PHE A 22 -8.03 -4.46 -12.08
CA PHE A 22 -7.84 -5.84 -12.52
C PHE A 22 -9.15 -6.63 -12.40
N ILE A 23 -9.95 -6.61 -13.47
CA ILE A 23 -11.25 -7.27 -13.56
C ILE A 23 -11.39 -8.00 -14.89
N ALA A 24 -11.79 -9.27 -14.82
CA ALA A 24 -12.01 -10.10 -15.99
C ALA A 24 -13.38 -9.81 -16.63
N PRO A 25 -13.48 -9.72 -17.97
CA PRO A 25 -14.78 -9.66 -18.62
C PRO A 25 -15.56 -10.97 -18.41
N PRO A 26 -16.91 -10.93 -18.30
CA PRO A 26 -17.78 -9.82 -18.70
C PRO A 26 -18.08 -8.80 -17.58
N ASP A 27 -17.38 -8.85 -16.46
CA ASP A 27 -17.65 -7.97 -15.33
C ASP A 27 -17.17 -6.53 -15.59
N ALA A 28 -17.86 -5.56 -14.97
CA ALA A 28 -17.61 -4.13 -15.07
C ALA A 28 -17.08 -3.54 -13.75
N PHE A 29 -16.25 -2.51 -13.83
CA PHE A 29 -15.77 -1.77 -12.66
C PHE A 29 -16.41 -0.38 -12.62
N TYR A 30 -17.01 -0.05 -11.48
CA TYR A 30 -17.66 1.22 -11.13
C TYR A 30 -18.90 1.58 -11.97
N GLU A 31 -18.85 1.47 -13.30
CA GLU A 31 -19.91 1.85 -14.23
C GLU A 31 -20.14 0.75 -15.27
N PHE A 32 -21.38 0.62 -15.76
CA PHE A 32 -21.78 -0.41 -16.71
C PHE A 32 -20.92 -0.50 -17.97
N ASP A 33 -20.47 0.65 -18.48
CA ASP A 33 -19.70 0.69 -19.74
C ASP A 33 -18.22 0.33 -19.57
N ASN A 34 -17.73 0.18 -18.32
CA ASN A 34 -16.34 -0.13 -18.01
C ASN A 34 -16.09 -1.63 -18.00
N ILE A 35 -16.18 -2.26 -19.17
CA ILE A 35 -15.89 -3.68 -19.38
C ILE A 35 -14.71 -3.80 -20.34
N TYR A 36 -13.70 -4.58 -19.97
CA TYR A 36 -12.63 -4.92 -20.90
C TYR A 36 -13.14 -5.85 -22.01
N THR A 37 -12.76 -5.59 -23.26
CA THR A 37 -12.87 -6.61 -24.30
C THR A 37 -11.90 -7.77 -24.01
N GLN A 38 -12.14 -8.93 -24.60
CA GLN A 38 -11.24 -10.09 -24.46
C GLN A 38 -9.81 -9.75 -24.91
N GLU A 39 -9.66 -8.93 -25.96
CA GLU A 39 -8.35 -8.49 -26.44
C GLU A 39 -7.65 -7.56 -25.43
N GLN A 40 -8.37 -6.59 -24.86
CA GLN A 40 -7.84 -5.69 -23.84
C GLN A 40 -7.41 -6.46 -22.59
N TRP A 41 -8.27 -7.38 -22.14
CA TRP A 41 -7.98 -8.24 -21.00
C TRP A 41 -6.72 -9.09 -21.22
N GLN A 42 -6.60 -9.74 -22.38
CA GLN A 42 -5.42 -10.53 -22.70
C GLN A 42 -4.14 -9.68 -22.75
N LYS A 43 -4.21 -8.44 -23.29
CA LYS A 43 -3.08 -7.50 -23.26
C LYS A 43 -2.68 -7.15 -21.83
N LYS A 44 -3.66 -6.91 -20.95
CA LYS A 44 -3.42 -6.64 -19.52
C LYS A 44 -2.73 -7.81 -18.84
N LEU A 45 -3.24 -9.03 -19.02
CA LEU A 45 -2.62 -10.24 -18.46
C LEU A 45 -1.19 -10.43 -18.97
N ASN A 46 -0.96 -10.26 -20.26
CA ASN A 46 0.36 -10.40 -20.87
C ASN A 46 1.35 -9.36 -20.34
N TRP A 47 0.89 -8.12 -20.13
CA TRP A 47 1.73 -7.06 -19.59
C TRP A 47 2.17 -7.36 -18.15
N ILE A 48 1.23 -7.79 -17.31
CA ILE A 48 1.51 -8.18 -15.91
C ILE A 48 2.42 -9.41 -15.87
N ALA A 49 2.13 -10.45 -16.67
CA ALA A 49 2.98 -11.64 -16.75
C ALA A 49 4.41 -11.31 -17.19
N LYS A 50 4.55 -10.40 -18.16
CA LYS A 50 5.86 -9.93 -18.62
C LYS A 50 6.63 -9.26 -17.48
N TYR A 51 5.99 -8.34 -16.75
CA TYR A 51 6.62 -7.71 -15.59
C TYR A 51 7.07 -8.74 -14.54
N LEU A 52 6.21 -9.68 -14.17
CA LEU A 52 6.52 -10.72 -13.19
C LEU A 52 7.69 -11.61 -13.64
N ASN A 53 7.73 -12.00 -14.92
CA ASN A 53 8.79 -12.85 -15.47
C ASN A 53 10.12 -12.11 -15.64
N GLU A 54 10.12 -10.83 -15.97
CA GLU A 54 11.34 -10.02 -16.13
C GLU A 54 11.96 -9.66 -14.77
N HIS A 55 11.14 -9.28 -13.79
CA HIS A 55 11.63 -8.77 -12.51
C HIS A 55 11.72 -9.85 -11.43
N GLN A 56 10.92 -10.91 -11.53
CA GLN A 56 10.91 -12.07 -10.64
C GLN A 56 10.87 -11.70 -9.14
N PRO A 57 9.83 -11.01 -8.67
CA PRO A 57 9.68 -10.75 -7.24
C PRO A 57 9.50 -12.06 -6.47
N ASP A 58 10.01 -12.08 -5.24
CA ASP A 58 9.83 -13.20 -4.31
C ASP A 58 8.53 -13.06 -3.52
N VAL A 59 8.19 -11.82 -3.17
CA VAL A 59 6.90 -11.44 -2.56
C VAL A 59 6.38 -10.21 -3.28
N ILE A 60 5.12 -10.20 -3.64
CA ILE A 60 4.49 -9.06 -4.29
C ILE A 60 3.10 -8.77 -3.74
N ALA A 61 2.85 -7.51 -3.42
CA ALA A 61 1.55 -6.98 -3.03
C ALA A 61 0.82 -6.42 -4.25
N PHE A 62 -0.49 -6.66 -4.31
CA PHE A 62 -1.35 -6.16 -5.38
C PHE A 62 -2.46 -5.30 -4.83
N GLN A 63 -2.81 -4.25 -5.56
CA GLN A 63 -3.95 -3.38 -5.31
C GLN A 63 -4.86 -3.32 -6.54
N GLU A 64 -6.11 -2.90 -6.33
CA GLU A 64 -7.16 -2.83 -7.36
C GLU A 64 -7.53 -4.17 -7.98
N VAL A 65 -7.60 -5.21 -7.15
CA VAL A 65 -7.97 -6.56 -7.56
C VAL A 65 -9.48 -6.73 -7.46
N PHE A 66 -10.14 -6.93 -8.60
CA PHE A 66 -11.57 -7.29 -8.69
C PHE A 66 -11.76 -8.76 -9.08
N SER A 67 -10.78 -9.38 -9.71
CA SER A 67 -10.81 -10.79 -10.13
C SER A 67 -9.65 -11.55 -9.48
N PRO A 68 -9.78 -11.91 -8.19
CA PRO A 68 -8.69 -12.56 -7.46
C PRO A 68 -8.33 -13.95 -7.98
N ASP A 69 -9.26 -14.74 -8.48
CA ASP A 69 -9.01 -16.09 -8.98
C ASP A 69 -8.15 -16.06 -10.27
N GLU A 70 -8.39 -15.10 -11.15
CA GLU A 70 -7.59 -14.87 -12.35
C GLU A 70 -6.18 -14.39 -11.98
N LEU A 71 -6.07 -13.55 -10.95
CA LEU A 71 -4.78 -13.09 -10.46
C LEU A 71 -3.97 -14.24 -9.82
N GLU A 72 -4.61 -15.09 -9.04
CA GLU A 72 -3.98 -16.29 -8.47
C GLU A 72 -3.45 -17.21 -9.58
N THR A 73 -4.27 -17.45 -10.61
CA THR A 73 -3.88 -18.26 -11.78
C THR A 73 -2.67 -17.66 -12.48
N LEU A 74 -2.67 -16.34 -12.73
CA LEU A 74 -1.59 -15.62 -13.37
C LEU A 74 -0.29 -15.68 -12.56
N THR A 75 -0.37 -15.41 -11.25
CA THR A 75 0.80 -15.38 -10.37
C THR A 75 1.44 -16.76 -10.21
N LYS A 76 0.63 -17.82 -10.09
CA LYS A 76 1.10 -19.21 -10.07
C LYS A 76 1.83 -19.58 -11.39
N ALA A 77 1.30 -19.16 -12.53
CA ALA A 77 1.95 -19.39 -13.83
C ALA A 77 3.32 -18.67 -13.92
N CYS A 78 3.54 -17.61 -13.14
CA CYS A 78 4.80 -16.87 -13.03
C CYS A 78 5.71 -17.38 -11.88
N GLY A 79 5.37 -18.49 -11.21
CA GLY A 79 6.19 -19.11 -10.17
C GLY A 79 6.03 -18.48 -8.78
N LEU A 80 4.88 -17.84 -8.51
CA LEU A 80 4.46 -17.37 -7.19
C LEU A 80 3.41 -18.34 -6.67
N ASP A 81 3.84 -19.42 -6.04
CA ASP A 81 2.99 -20.59 -5.72
C ASP A 81 2.00 -20.33 -4.57
N TYR A 82 2.27 -19.33 -3.74
CA TYR A 82 1.43 -18.97 -2.60
C TYR A 82 0.70 -17.66 -2.88
N PHE A 83 -0.61 -17.67 -2.71
CA PHE A 83 -1.47 -16.51 -2.93
C PHE A 83 -2.42 -16.31 -1.75
N SER A 84 -2.71 -15.07 -1.41
CA SER A 84 -3.67 -14.74 -0.34
C SER A 84 -4.48 -13.51 -0.69
N VAL A 85 -5.78 -13.66 -0.60
CA VAL A 85 -6.80 -12.63 -0.59
C VAL A 85 -7.83 -13.00 0.48
N LEU A 86 -8.30 -12.05 1.29
CA LEU A 86 -9.16 -12.35 2.44
C LEU A 86 -10.47 -11.57 2.43
N ASP A 87 -10.63 -10.66 1.52
CA ASP A 87 -11.87 -9.94 1.30
C ASP A 87 -12.38 -10.23 -0.10
N SER A 88 -13.65 -9.96 -0.34
CA SER A 88 -14.26 -10.11 -1.66
C SER A 88 -14.59 -8.74 -2.24
N PRO A 89 -14.34 -8.52 -3.54
CA PRO A 89 -14.78 -7.30 -4.20
C PRO A 89 -16.28 -7.08 -4.04
N GLN A 90 -16.68 -5.84 -3.80
CA GLN A 90 -18.10 -5.55 -3.60
C GLN A 90 -18.81 -5.41 -4.94
N VAL A 91 -19.84 -6.23 -5.14
CA VAL A 91 -20.78 -6.11 -6.27
C VAL A 91 -21.83 -5.07 -5.94
N MET A 92 -22.08 -4.13 -6.86
CA MET A 92 -23.15 -3.13 -6.75
C MET A 92 -24.43 -3.57 -7.41
N ASP A 93 -24.32 -4.17 -8.59
CA ASP A 93 -25.45 -4.64 -9.39
C ASP A 93 -24.97 -5.75 -10.32
N ASP A 94 -25.46 -6.98 -10.11
CA ASP A 94 -25.13 -8.22 -10.81
C ASP A 94 -23.64 -8.40 -11.15
N PHE A 95 -23.12 -7.67 -12.11
CA PHE A 95 -21.74 -7.75 -12.63
C PHE A 95 -20.94 -6.45 -12.51
N ILE A 96 -21.47 -5.41 -11.82
CA ILE A 96 -20.78 -4.15 -11.62
C ILE A 96 -20.12 -4.15 -10.23
N TYR A 97 -18.81 -4.05 -10.20
CA TYR A 97 -18.01 -4.07 -8.98
C TYR A 97 -17.54 -2.66 -8.60
N SER A 98 -17.57 -2.33 -7.31
CA SER A 98 -17.26 -0.98 -6.80
C SER A 98 -16.08 -0.89 -5.84
N LYS A 99 -15.74 -1.97 -5.16
CA LYS A 99 -14.64 -1.97 -4.19
C LYS A 99 -13.67 -3.11 -4.50
N PRO A 100 -12.50 -2.78 -5.07
CA PRO A 100 -11.43 -3.77 -5.24
C PRO A 100 -10.84 -4.18 -3.90
N VAL A 101 -10.20 -5.32 -3.87
CA VAL A 101 -9.46 -5.83 -2.72
C VAL A 101 -7.95 -5.73 -2.93
N VAL A 102 -7.19 -6.03 -1.88
CA VAL A 102 -5.75 -6.20 -1.93
C VAL A 102 -5.41 -7.68 -1.87
N ALA A 103 -4.30 -8.07 -2.50
CA ALA A 103 -3.82 -9.45 -2.49
C ALA A 103 -2.28 -9.49 -2.32
N LEU A 104 -1.77 -10.65 -1.94
CA LEU A 104 -0.33 -10.92 -1.86
C LEU A 104 -0.04 -12.26 -2.53
N ALA A 105 1.02 -12.27 -3.36
CA ALA A 105 1.59 -13.51 -3.87
C ALA A 105 3.04 -13.67 -3.41
N SER A 106 3.46 -14.91 -3.22
CA SER A 106 4.80 -15.25 -2.74
C SER A 106 5.33 -16.54 -3.36
N ARG A 107 6.64 -16.62 -3.58
CA ARG A 107 7.35 -17.87 -3.86
C ARG A 107 7.46 -18.75 -2.63
N TYR A 108 7.39 -18.14 -1.44
CA TYR A 108 7.61 -18.80 -0.16
C TYR A 108 6.31 -18.98 0.61
N PRO A 109 6.26 -19.98 1.52
CA PRO A 109 5.04 -20.33 2.21
C PRO A 109 4.43 -19.17 3.02
N ILE A 110 3.15 -18.92 2.80
CA ILE A 110 2.34 -18.07 3.67
C ILE A 110 1.81 -18.94 4.81
N LYS A 111 2.30 -18.70 6.03
CA LYS A 111 1.94 -19.49 7.23
C LYS A 111 0.64 -19.05 7.86
N GLU A 112 0.34 -17.77 7.77
CA GLU A 112 -0.87 -17.16 8.29
C GLU A 112 -1.29 -15.99 7.40
N ALA A 113 -2.58 -15.81 7.20
CA ALA A 113 -3.12 -14.62 6.55
C ALA A 113 -4.38 -14.16 7.29
N VAL A 114 -4.48 -12.87 7.61
CA VAL A 114 -5.62 -12.27 8.29
C VAL A 114 -5.95 -10.88 7.72
N SER A 115 -7.23 -10.53 7.71
CA SER A 115 -7.67 -9.17 7.48
C SER A 115 -7.43 -8.34 8.74
N VAL A 116 -6.84 -7.15 8.58
CA VAL A 116 -6.67 -6.21 9.68
C VAL A 116 -7.96 -5.40 9.84
N SER A 117 -8.53 -5.44 11.03
CA SER A 117 -9.70 -4.63 11.40
C SER A 117 -9.29 -3.40 12.18
N ALA A 118 -10.04 -2.30 12.05
CA ALA A 118 -9.86 -1.12 12.86
C ALA A 118 -10.28 -1.41 14.33
N ASP A 119 -9.47 -0.94 15.26
CA ASP A 119 -9.84 -0.96 16.66
C ASP A 119 -10.96 0.07 16.93
N LYS A 120 -12.13 -0.42 17.39
CA LYS A 120 -13.34 0.39 17.55
C LYS A 120 -13.23 1.40 18.70
N GLU A 121 -12.49 1.06 19.74
CA GLU A 121 -12.32 1.94 20.91
C GLU A 121 -11.43 3.12 20.53
N TRP A 122 -10.32 2.85 19.86
CA TRP A 122 -9.44 3.91 19.36
C TRP A 122 -10.11 4.75 18.28
N ALA A 123 -10.86 4.14 17.37
CA ALA A 123 -11.64 4.87 16.38
C ALA A 123 -12.61 5.86 17.06
N ALA A 124 -13.33 5.42 18.10
CA ALA A 124 -14.22 6.28 18.87
C ALA A 124 -13.47 7.41 19.62
N GLN A 125 -12.31 7.12 20.19
CA GLN A 125 -11.48 8.14 20.85
C GLN A 125 -10.91 9.18 19.89
N MET A 126 -10.68 8.80 18.63
CA MET A 126 -10.32 9.72 17.55
C MET A 126 -11.50 10.57 17.05
N GLY A 127 -12.70 10.37 17.59
CA GLY A 127 -13.93 11.06 17.16
C GLY A 127 -14.51 10.54 15.85
N LEU A 128 -14.14 9.34 15.44
CA LEU A 128 -14.68 8.68 14.26
C LEU A 128 -16.04 8.05 14.60
N VAL A 129 -16.81 7.74 13.54
CA VAL A 129 -18.07 7.01 13.72
C VAL A 129 -17.82 5.62 14.31
N SER A 130 -18.76 5.11 15.10
CA SER A 130 -18.65 3.80 15.76
C SER A 130 -18.48 2.60 14.81
N GLU A 131 -18.80 2.80 13.53
CA GLU A 131 -18.74 1.81 12.46
C GLU A 131 -17.61 2.13 11.47
N PHE A 132 -16.52 2.77 11.95
CA PHE A 132 -15.39 3.06 11.08
C PHE A 132 -14.80 1.75 10.52
N GLU A 133 -14.66 1.71 9.21
CA GLU A 133 -14.01 0.63 8.48
C GLU A 133 -12.94 1.18 7.53
N PHE A 134 -11.95 0.37 7.23
CA PHE A 134 -11.02 0.64 6.14
C PHE A 134 -11.77 0.65 4.81
N SER A 135 -11.41 1.57 3.92
CA SER A 135 -11.95 1.64 2.55
C SER A 135 -11.71 0.32 1.80
N ARG A 136 -10.58 -0.30 2.02
CA ARG A 136 -10.20 -1.68 1.65
C ARG A 136 -9.53 -2.28 2.86
N LYS A 137 -9.96 -3.46 3.27
CA LYS A 137 -9.37 -4.12 4.45
C LYS A 137 -7.91 -4.45 4.20
N PRO A 138 -6.98 -3.98 5.02
CA PRO A 138 -5.58 -4.37 4.89
C PRO A 138 -5.42 -5.87 5.09
N LEU A 139 -4.55 -6.49 4.29
CA LEU A 139 -4.14 -7.87 4.42
C LEU A 139 -2.83 -7.93 5.22
N ARG A 140 -2.74 -8.77 6.25
CA ARG A 140 -1.48 -9.21 6.83
C ARG A 140 -1.23 -10.67 6.49
N ALA A 141 -0.11 -10.95 5.83
CA ALA A 141 0.36 -12.30 5.55
C ALA A 141 1.69 -12.53 6.26
N THR A 142 1.80 -13.58 7.07
CA THR A 142 3.05 -14.02 7.67
C THR A 142 3.72 -14.98 6.71
N VAL A 143 4.79 -14.53 6.05
CA VAL A 143 5.54 -15.28 5.05
C VAL A 143 6.81 -15.85 5.68
N ASP A 144 7.12 -17.11 5.40
CA ASP A 144 8.35 -17.77 5.86
C ASP A 144 9.48 -17.52 4.84
N LEU A 145 10.20 -16.42 5.04
CA LEU A 145 11.23 -15.96 4.11
C LEU A 145 12.57 -16.63 4.41
N PRO A 146 13.28 -17.16 3.39
CA PRO A 146 14.59 -17.78 3.56
C PRO A 146 15.58 -16.84 4.26
N LYS A 147 16.27 -17.35 5.26
CA LYS A 147 17.25 -16.63 6.06
C LYS A 147 16.69 -15.53 7.00
N LEU A 148 15.50 -15.01 6.73
CA LEU A 148 14.82 -14.02 7.58
C LEU A 148 13.84 -14.68 8.57
N GLY A 149 13.32 -15.87 8.25
CA GLY A 149 12.26 -16.53 9.02
C GLY A 149 10.89 -15.89 8.77
N LEU A 150 10.03 -15.94 9.79
CA LEU A 150 8.68 -15.40 9.71
C LEU A 150 8.70 -13.88 9.63
N CYS A 151 8.12 -13.33 8.58
CA CYS A 151 8.00 -11.89 8.35
C CYS A 151 6.52 -11.52 8.14
N ASP A 152 6.03 -10.51 8.84
CA ASP A 152 4.66 -10.03 8.69
C ASP A 152 4.60 -8.98 7.57
N CYS A 153 4.05 -9.40 6.42
CA CYS A 153 3.85 -8.57 5.23
C CYS A 153 2.44 -7.98 5.24
N TYR A 154 2.33 -6.66 5.26
CA TYR A 154 1.06 -5.93 5.22
C TYR A 154 0.85 -5.34 3.84
N VAL A 155 -0.35 -5.54 3.29
CA VAL A 155 -0.77 -4.95 2.01
C VAL A 155 -1.90 -3.99 2.23
N VAL A 156 -1.75 -2.77 1.70
CA VAL A 156 -2.75 -1.70 1.84
C VAL A 156 -3.12 -1.08 0.49
N HIS A 157 -4.32 -0.54 0.45
CA HIS A 157 -4.75 0.42 -0.55
C HIS A 157 -5.63 1.45 0.18
N PHE A 158 -5.03 2.54 0.67
CA PHE A 158 -5.74 3.55 1.43
C PHE A 158 -6.73 4.35 0.59
N LYS A 159 -7.64 5.07 1.27
CA LYS A 159 -8.65 5.91 0.61
C LYS A 159 -8.01 6.90 -0.38
N SER A 160 -8.47 6.84 -1.62
CA SER A 160 -8.02 7.75 -2.69
C SER A 160 -8.31 9.22 -2.36
N LYS A 161 -7.66 10.15 -3.09
CA LYS A 161 -7.91 11.60 -2.98
C LYS A 161 -9.24 12.04 -3.59
N ARG A 162 -9.96 11.14 -4.28
CA ARG A 162 -11.30 11.43 -4.79
C ARG A 162 -12.22 11.80 -3.61
N ALA A 163 -13.03 12.83 -3.78
CA ALA A 163 -13.98 13.28 -2.77
C ALA A 163 -14.83 12.12 -2.22
N LEU A 164 -15.10 12.12 -0.92
CA LEU A 164 -15.87 11.05 -0.26
C LEU A 164 -17.33 11.01 -0.75
N PHE A 165 -17.84 12.17 -1.14
CA PHE A 165 -19.15 12.38 -1.74
C PHE A 165 -19.08 13.56 -2.71
N ASP A 166 -19.90 13.56 -3.72
CA ASP A 166 -20.01 14.64 -4.70
C ASP A 166 -21.46 15.18 -4.83
N ALA A 167 -21.66 16.14 -5.72
CA ALA A 167 -22.97 16.75 -5.92
C ALA A 167 -23.99 15.80 -6.54
N GLN A 168 -23.56 14.75 -7.25
CA GLN A 168 -24.45 13.75 -7.86
C GLN A 168 -24.92 12.75 -6.79
N ASP A 169 -24.03 12.31 -5.91
CA ASP A 169 -24.36 11.44 -4.77
C ASP A 169 -25.43 12.04 -3.89
N ILE A 170 -25.37 13.37 -3.65
CA ILE A 170 -26.35 14.05 -2.81
C ILE A 170 -27.70 14.19 -3.51
N LYS A 171 -27.73 14.40 -4.83
CA LYS A 171 -28.99 14.41 -5.60
C LYS A 171 -29.68 13.05 -5.58
N ALA A 172 -28.91 11.97 -5.72
CA ALA A 172 -29.44 10.60 -5.67
C ALA A 172 -29.95 10.23 -4.27
N ASN A 173 -29.23 10.63 -3.20
CA ASN A 173 -29.57 10.32 -1.82
C ASN A 173 -30.59 11.29 -1.19
N SER A 174 -30.91 12.42 -1.81
CA SER A 174 -31.90 13.40 -1.30
C SER A 174 -33.31 12.84 -1.19
N ALA A 175 -33.61 11.74 -1.87
CA ALA A 175 -34.88 11.03 -1.76
C ALA A 175 -35.00 10.14 -0.51
N THR A 176 -33.87 9.74 0.11
CA THR A 176 -33.85 8.72 1.18
C THR A 176 -33.11 9.14 2.46
N SER A 177 -32.34 10.22 2.48
CA SER A 177 -31.52 10.60 3.63
C SER A 177 -32.05 11.80 4.42
N SER A 178 -31.92 11.76 5.75
CA SER A 178 -32.22 12.83 6.70
C SER A 178 -31.23 14.01 6.63
N PHE A 179 -30.27 14.00 5.72
CA PHE A 179 -29.38 15.12 5.48
C PHE A 179 -30.19 16.30 4.90
N ARG A 180 -30.11 17.42 5.58
CA ARG A 180 -30.78 18.70 5.33
C ARG A 180 -31.54 18.73 4.00
N LYS A 181 -32.85 18.56 4.06
CA LYS A 181 -33.73 18.88 2.93
C LYS A 181 -33.43 20.32 2.54
N SER A 182 -32.76 20.53 1.42
CA SER A 182 -32.80 21.78 0.72
C SER A 182 -34.30 22.07 0.46
N PRO A 183 -34.77 23.28 0.60
CA PRO A 183 -36.14 23.59 0.25
C PRO A 183 -36.44 23.03 -1.14
N ALA A 184 -37.52 22.29 -1.27
CA ALA A 184 -37.85 21.51 -2.46
C ALA A 184 -37.65 22.37 -3.72
N GLY A 185 -36.77 21.97 -4.62
CA GLY A 185 -36.59 22.54 -5.93
C GLY A 185 -35.47 23.55 -6.13
N THR A 186 -34.60 23.80 -5.16
CA THR A 186 -33.50 24.75 -5.35
C THR A 186 -32.26 24.01 -5.89
N GLU A 187 -31.86 24.27 -7.12
CA GLU A 187 -30.57 23.82 -7.66
C GLU A 187 -29.44 24.43 -6.82
N LEU A 188 -28.42 23.60 -6.52
CA LEU A 188 -27.20 24.03 -5.81
C LEU A 188 -26.49 25.11 -6.66
N ASN A 189 -26.20 26.25 -6.04
CA ASN A 189 -25.39 27.27 -6.72
C ASN A 189 -23.88 26.84 -6.73
N THR A 190 -23.10 27.48 -7.60
CA THR A 190 -21.68 27.17 -7.80
C THR A 190 -20.87 27.24 -6.51
N GLY A 191 -21.21 28.18 -5.59
CA GLY A 191 -20.52 28.28 -4.29
C GLY A 191 -20.82 27.09 -3.38
N GLN A 192 -22.04 26.58 -3.38
CA GLN A 192 -22.42 25.38 -2.65
C GLN A 192 -21.73 24.13 -3.20
N LEU A 193 -21.64 24.00 -4.53
CA LEU A 193 -20.90 22.91 -5.17
C LEU A 193 -19.41 22.93 -4.79
N LEU A 194 -18.78 24.11 -4.83
CA LEU A 194 -17.39 24.27 -4.41
C LEU A 194 -17.18 23.89 -2.93
N ALA A 195 -18.05 24.32 -2.05
CA ALA A 195 -17.98 23.99 -0.63
C ALA A 195 -18.14 22.50 -0.36
N MET A 196 -19.05 21.84 -1.08
CA MET A 196 -19.26 20.40 -0.99
C MET A 196 -18.04 19.59 -1.46
N GLU A 197 -17.46 20.00 -2.58
CA GLU A 197 -16.23 19.37 -3.09
C GLU A 197 -15.09 19.48 -2.06
N ALA A 198 -14.94 20.66 -1.43
CA ALA A 198 -13.94 20.85 -0.36
C ALA A 198 -14.19 19.95 0.85
N LEU A 199 -15.45 19.80 1.28
CA LEU A 199 -15.84 18.90 2.38
C LEU A 199 -15.59 17.43 2.02
N GLY A 200 -15.95 17.02 0.80
CA GLY A 200 -15.73 15.66 0.32
C GLY A 200 -14.23 15.28 0.27
N ARG A 201 -13.39 16.19 -0.23
CA ARG A 201 -11.93 16.03 -0.25
C ARG A 201 -11.32 15.96 1.15
N TRP A 202 -11.78 16.81 2.06
CA TRP A 202 -11.35 16.75 3.46
C TRP A 202 -11.78 15.45 4.12
N GLY A 203 -13.01 14.99 3.88
CA GLY A 203 -13.50 13.69 4.34
C GLY A 203 -12.61 12.54 3.89
N SER A 204 -12.15 12.55 2.63
CA SER A 204 -11.20 11.54 2.13
C SER A 204 -9.84 11.61 2.83
N SER A 205 -9.36 12.80 3.18
CA SER A 205 -8.10 12.95 3.92
C SER A 205 -8.24 12.44 5.35
N VAL A 206 -9.37 12.72 6.03
CA VAL A 206 -9.68 12.19 7.36
C VAL A 206 -9.75 10.67 7.32
N GLN A 207 -10.47 10.10 6.35
CA GLN A 207 -10.57 8.64 6.19
C GLN A 207 -9.18 8.02 6.03
N ARG A 208 -8.36 8.51 5.10
CA ARG A 208 -7.02 8.01 4.82
C ARG A 208 -6.07 8.13 6.02
N GLY A 209 -6.08 9.26 6.71
CA GLY A 209 -5.26 9.47 7.91
C GLY A 209 -5.68 8.55 9.05
N SER A 210 -6.98 8.32 9.21
CA SER A 210 -7.51 7.38 10.21
C SER A 210 -7.14 5.94 9.88
N GLU A 211 -7.22 5.54 8.60
CA GLU A 211 -6.75 4.24 8.13
C GLU A 211 -5.27 4.02 8.48
N ALA A 212 -4.42 5.00 8.19
CA ALA A 212 -3.00 4.95 8.50
C ALA A 212 -2.72 4.81 10.01
N ALA A 213 -3.39 5.60 10.84
CA ALA A 213 -3.21 5.60 12.29
C ALA A 213 -3.68 4.29 12.94
N LEU A 214 -4.87 3.80 12.58
CA LEU A 214 -5.44 2.56 13.12
C LEU A 214 -4.68 1.32 12.63
N LEU A 215 -4.19 1.32 11.38
CA LEU A 215 -3.29 0.27 10.92
C LEU A 215 -1.98 0.27 11.71
N ARG A 216 -1.39 1.44 11.93
CA ARG A 216 -0.16 1.57 12.73
C ARG A 216 -0.34 1.00 14.12
N TYR A 217 -1.46 1.28 14.78
CA TYR A 217 -1.80 0.71 16.09
C TYR A 217 -1.84 -0.82 16.01
N ALA A 218 -2.58 -1.41 15.05
CA ALA A 218 -2.69 -2.86 14.88
C ALA A 218 -1.32 -3.53 14.61
N MET A 219 -0.44 -2.84 13.84
CA MET A 219 0.92 -3.33 13.58
C MET A 219 1.78 -3.36 14.85
N VAL A 220 1.69 -2.32 15.68
CA VAL A 220 2.40 -2.26 16.98
C VAL A 220 1.91 -3.36 17.91
N GLU A 221 0.61 -3.55 18.03
CA GLU A 221 0.02 -4.63 18.84
C GLU A 221 0.51 -6.01 18.37
N ARG A 222 0.49 -6.27 17.07
CA ARG A 222 1.01 -7.53 16.52
C ARG A 222 2.50 -7.70 16.79
N ARG A 223 3.28 -6.64 16.60
CA ARG A 223 4.74 -6.64 16.81
C ARG A 223 5.10 -6.96 18.26
N SER A 224 4.32 -6.48 19.22
CA SER A 224 4.54 -6.77 20.66
C SER A 224 4.34 -8.27 20.98
N GLN A 225 3.56 -8.99 20.16
CA GLN A 225 3.23 -10.40 20.40
C GLN A 225 4.22 -11.37 19.73
N THR A 226 4.80 -11.01 18.56
CA THR A 226 5.51 -11.96 17.71
C THR A 226 6.98 -11.63 17.48
N GLN A 227 7.37 -10.37 17.57
CA GLN A 227 8.70 -9.87 17.19
C GLN A 227 9.10 -10.10 15.72
N ASN A 228 8.16 -10.52 14.84
CA ASN A 228 8.45 -10.72 13.43
C ASN A 228 8.85 -9.39 12.77
N PRO A 229 9.85 -9.36 11.87
CA PRO A 229 10.09 -8.23 10.99
C PRO A 229 8.82 -7.85 10.24
N MET A 230 8.63 -6.55 9.97
CA MET A 230 7.44 -6.04 9.30
C MET A 230 7.80 -5.38 7.97
N ILE A 231 7.01 -5.68 6.95
CA ILE A 231 7.01 -5.03 5.64
C ILE A 231 5.60 -4.51 5.38
N LEU A 232 5.43 -3.21 5.24
CA LEU A 232 4.16 -2.57 4.87
C LEU A 232 4.28 -2.02 3.45
N MET A 233 3.42 -2.47 2.54
CA MET A 233 3.51 -2.11 1.14
C MET A 233 2.13 -1.88 0.51
N GLY A 234 2.08 -1.05 -0.51
CA GLY A 234 0.85 -0.76 -1.23
C GLY A 234 0.75 0.64 -1.80
N ASP A 235 -0.45 0.96 -2.27
CA ASP A 235 -0.85 2.30 -2.67
C ASP A 235 -1.38 3.07 -1.45
N PHE A 236 -0.61 4.07 -1.02
CA PHE A 236 -0.96 4.90 0.13
C PHE A 236 -1.84 6.10 -0.25
N ASN A 237 -2.01 6.33 -1.55
CA ASN A 237 -2.83 7.41 -2.11
C ASN A 237 -2.49 8.82 -1.61
N ASP A 238 -1.31 8.99 -0.99
CA ASP A 238 -0.77 10.29 -0.58
C ASP A 238 0.75 10.24 -0.43
N ILE A 239 1.35 11.43 -0.28
CA ILE A 239 2.77 11.57 -0.03
C ILE A 239 3.04 11.24 1.44
N LEU A 240 4.02 10.36 1.68
CA LEU A 240 4.35 9.87 3.02
C LEU A 240 4.80 10.98 3.99
N SER A 241 5.45 12.03 3.45
CA SER A 241 5.88 13.19 4.22
C SER A 241 4.76 14.13 4.66
N ASP A 242 3.55 13.98 4.10
CA ASP A 242 2.40 14.81 4.47
C ASP A 242 1.81 14.37 5.82
N GLY A 243 1.31 15.34 6.58
CA GLY A 243 0.75 15.11 7.91
C GLY A 243 -0.35 14.03 7.99
N VAL A 244 -1.05 13.78 6.89
CA VAL A 244 -2.11 12.75 6.78
C VAL A 244 -1.56 11.34 7.03
N LEU A 245 -0.36 11.02 6.52
CA LEU A 245 0.28 9.71 6.66
C LEU A 245 1.39 9.67 7.71
N ALA A 246 1.67 10.78 8.39
CA ALA A 246 2.76 10.88 9.37
C ALA A 246 2.67 9.83 10.50
N ALA A 247 1.46 9.35 10.82
CA ALA A 247 1.25 8.32 11.82
C ALA A 247 1.99 7.00 11.51
N LEU A 248 2.26 6.70 10.23
CA LEU A 248 2.95 5.46 9.83
C LEU A 248 4.43 5.44 10.20
N THR A 249 5.10 6.58 10.09
CA THR A 249 6.56 6.69 10.29
C THR A 249 6.95 7.48 11.53
N SER A 250 5.98 8.07 12.25
CA SER A 250 6.25 8.83 13.47
C SER A 250 6.88 7.94 14.53
N VAL A 251 7.94 8.47 15.15
CA VAL A 251 8.64 7.87 16.31
C VAL A 251 8.59 8.80 17.52
N ASP A 252 8.01 9.98 17.35
CA ASP A 252 7.93 10.97 18.42
C ASP A 252 6.88 10.58 19.46
N THR A 253 7.33 10.38 20.68
CA THR A 253 6.44 10.19 21.81
C THR A 253 6.58 11.37 22.77
N ARG A 254 5.45 11.88 23.29
CA ARG A 254 5.45 12.88 24.35
C ARG A 254 5.61 12.24 25.73
N ILE A 255 6.41 11.18 25.83
CA ILE A 255 6.77 10.61 27.14
C ILE A 255 7.61 11.68 27.84
N LYS A 256 7.05 12.30 28.87
CA LYS A 256 7.83 13.18 29.76
C LYS A 256 8.74 12.27 30.58
N PRO A 257 10.07 12.44 30.51
CA PRO A 257 10.96 11.76 31.44
C PRO A 257 10.50 12.09 32.87
N GLN A 258 10.26 11.08 33.68
CA GLN A 258 10.10 11.35 35.10
C GLN A 258 11.44 11.88 35.63
N ALA A 259 11.41 12.82 36.55
CA ALA A 259 12.60 13.52 37.06
C ALA A 259 13.71 12.57 37.59
N ASP A 260 13.35 11.32 37.86
CA ASP A 260 14.22 10.27 38.41
C ASP A 260 14.70 9.25 37.36
N MET A 261 14.39 9.44 36.06
CA MET A 261 14.86 8.51 35.03
C MET A 261 16.35 8.69 34.76
N SER A 262 17.13 7.63 34.93
CA SER A 262 18.55 7.61 34.59
C SER A 262 18.76 7.74 33.10
N GLN A 263 19.95 8.21 32.66
CA GLN A 263 20.31 8.24 31.23
C GLN A 263 20.18 6.87 30.56
N GLY A 264 20.46 5.78 31.30
CA GLY A 264 20.27 4.41 30.83
C GLY A 264 18.82 4.09 30.48
N ALA A 265 17.88 4.48 31.34
CA ALA A 265 16.44 4.26 31.10
C ALA A 265 15.92 5.02 29.88
N MET A 266 16.46 6.21 29.58
CA MET A 266 16.13 6.94 28.34
C MET A 266 16.70 6.24 27.08
N GLY A 267 17.89 5.67 27.15
CA GLY A 267 18.48 4.86 26.10
C GLY A 267 17.65 3.61 25.81
N ASP A 268 17.16 2.94 26.84
CA ASP A 268 16.30 1.76 26.72
C ASP A 268 14.96 2.10 26.04
N ILE A 269 14.34 3.25 26.36
CA ILE A 269 13.11 3.70 25.70
C ILE A 269 13.36 3.98 24.22
N ALA A 270 14.44 4.69 23.89
CA ALA A 270 14.79 4.98 22.49
C ALA A 270 15.03 3.70 21.68
N HIS A 271 15.69 2.71 22.24
CA HIS A 271 15.89 1.39 21.64
C HIS A 271 14.56 0.66 21.44
N GLN A 272 13.69 0.64 22.45
CA GLN A 272 12.35 0.04 22.37
C GLN A 272 11.49 0.73 21.30
N LEU A 273 11.51 2.06 21.20
CA LEU A 273 10.79 2.79 20.17
C LEU A 273 11.33 2.44 18.76
N GLY A 274 12.64 2.27 18.63
CA GLY A 274 13.30 1.82 17.39
C GLY A 274 12.72 0.50 16.89
N PHE A 275 12.42 -0.43 17.79
CA PHE A 275 11.85 -1.76 17.47
C PHE A 275 10.48 -1.67 16.76
N TYR A 276 9.69 -0.63 17.05
CA TYR A 276 8.37 -0.42 16.44
C TYR A 276 8.41 0.54 15.25
N ARG A 277 9.58 1.07 14.88
CA ARG A 277 9.72 2.03 13.80
C ARG A 277 9.46 1.39 12.44
N LEU A 278 8.81 2.16 11.55
CA LEU A 278 8.77 1.88 10.10
C LEU A 278 9.53 2.97 9.35
N GLN A 279 10.29 2.59 8.35
CA GLN A 279 11.12 3.49 7.54
C GLN A 279 10.84 3.25 6.06
N ASP A 280 10.86 4.31 5.26
CA ASP A 280 10.75 4.20 3.82
C ASP A 280 11.97 3.46 3.26
N SER A 281 11.73 2.42 2.48
CA SER A 281 12.78 1.64 1.84
C SER A 281 13.65 2.47 0.89
N TYR A 282 13.10 3.54 0.31
CA TYR A 282 13.90 4.47 -0.49
C TYR A 282 14.93 5.23 0.36
N ASP A 283 14.52 5.71 1.53
CA ASP A 283 15.43 6.41 2.46
C ASP A 283 16.52 5.44 2.99
N LEU A 284 16.15 4.19 3.28
CA LEU A 284 17.11 3.16 3.68
C LEU A 284 18.10 2.84 2.55
N TYR A 285 17.61 2.74 1.32
CA TYR A 285 18.46 2.57 0.14
C TYR A 285 19.42 3.73 -0.05
N GLN A 286 18.95 4.98 0.04
CA GLN A 286 19.81 6.17 -0.07
C GLN A 286 20.86 6.21 1.05
N ALA A 287 20.49 5.81 2.26
CA ALA A 287 21.39 5.79 3.40
C ALA A 287 22.49 4.71 3.30
N SER A 288 22.29 3.66 2.52
CA SER A 288 23.27 2.59 2.26
C SER A 288 24.27 2.95 1.14
N GLN A 289 23.98 3.96 0.30
CA GLN A 289 24.82 4.33 -0.82
C GLN A 289 25.91 5.35 -0.41
N TYR A 290 27.15 4.92 -0.33
CA TYR A 290 28.28 5.74 0.13
C TYR A 290 28.73 6.87 -0.82
N SER A 291 28.22 6.96 -2.06
CA SER A 291 28.80 7.85 -3.07
C SER A 291 27.86 8.41 -4.14
N LEU A 292 26.56 8.30 -4.00
CA LEU A 292 25.65 8.78 -5.03
C LEU A 292 25.19 10.21 -4.74
N SER A 293 25.28 11.10 -5.78
CA SER A 293 24.49 12.30 -5.83
C SER A 293 23.03 11.95 -5.53
N GLU A 294 22.34 12.75 -4.72
CA GLU A 294 20.91 12.60 -4.46
C GLU A 294 20.17 12.47 -5.80
N GLN A 295 19.84 11.24 -6.17
CA GLN A 295 18.94 11.01 -7.29
C GLN A 295 17.52 11.26 -6.78
N ALA A 296 16.77 12.07 -7.52
CA ALA A 296 15.35 12.26 -7.20
C ALA A 296 14.62 10.91 -7.33
N ARG A 297 13.79 10.58 -6.34
CA ARG A 297 12.94 9.39 -6.38
C ARG A 297 12.00 9.47 -7.59
N PRO A 298 11.94 8.45 -8.45
CA PRO A 298 10.97 8.40 -9.53
C PRO A 298 9.54 8.41 -8.98
N ALA A 299 8.64 9.12 -9.67
CA ALA A 299 7.23 9.12 -9.31
C ALA A 299 6.59 7.76 -9.64
N THR A 300 5.62 7.35 -8.83
CA THR A 300 4.87 6.12 -9.06
C THR A 300 3.54 6.35 -9.77
N HIS A 301 3.04 7.57 -9.78
CA HIS A 301 1.81 7.96 -10.47
C HIS A 301 1.94 9.36 -11.06
N TYR A 302 1.31 9.60 -12.21
CA TYR A 302 1.32 10.89 -12.90
C TYR A 302 -0.11 11.39 -13.12
N TYR A 303 -0.39 12.59 -12.62
CA TYR A 303 -1.60 13.32 -12.97
C TYR A 303 -1.22 14.43 -13.95
N PHE A 304 -1.57 14.26 -15.22
CA PHE A 304 -0.98 15.04 -16.33
C PHE A 304 0.55 14.97 -16.28
N ALA A 305 1.23 16.13 -16.25
CA ALA A 305 2.69 16.21 -16.19
C ALA A 305 3.26 16.21 -14.76
N LYS A 306 2.43 16.12 -13.72
CA LYS A 306 2.86 16.15 -12.32
C LYS A 306 2.98 14.75 -11.77
N GLY A 307 4.23 14.30 -11.54
CA GLY A 307 4.52 13.04 -10.87
C GLY A 307 4.32 13.15 -9.36
N SER A 308 3.87 12.04 -8.74
CA SER A 308 3.75 11.88 -7.30
C SER A 308 4.17 10.47 -6.91
N VAL A 309 4.74 10.30 -5.72
CA VAL A 309 4.99 8.98 -5.15
C VAL A 309 3.79 8.64 -4.30
N LEU A 310 3.05 7.60 -4.67
CA LEU A 310 1.86 7.12 -3.96
C LEU A 310 2.04 5.69 -3.44
N ASP A 311 2.96 4.94 -4.07
CA ASP A 311 3.24 3.54 -3.76
C ASP A 311 4.53 3.44 -2.95
N TYR A 312 4.46 2.72 -1.83
CA TYR A 312 5.55 2.63 -0.88
C TYR A 312 5.77 1.21 -0.40
N ILE A 313 7.01 0.95 0.03
CA ILE A 313 7.40 -0.21 0.83
C ILE A 313 8.08 0.34 2.09
N LEU A 314 7.44 0.18 3.25
CA LEU A 314 8.01 0.57 4.54
C LEU A 314 8.51 -0.67 5.28
N LEU A 315 9.63 -0.54 5.94
CA LEU A 315 10.37 -1.62 6.56
C LEU A 315 10.62 -1.36 8.04
N SER A 316 10.56 -2.40 8.86
CA SER A 316 10.93 -2.32 10.27
C SER A 316 12.45 -2.25 10.47
N SER A 317 12.89 -2.07 11.70
CA SER A 317 14.29 -1.77 12.04
C SER A 317 15.29 -2.89 11.68
N GLU A 318 14.83 -4.12 11.45
CA GLU A 318 15.67 -5.24 11.01
C GLU A 318 16.21 -5.09 9.59
N PHE A 319 15.70 -4.12 8.85
CA PHE A 319 16.14 -3.79 7.49
C PHE A 319 16.96 -2.49 7.42
N ASP A 320 17.22 -1.86 8.56
CA ASP A 320 18.10 -0.68 8.65
C ASP A 320 19.54 -1.10 8.84
N ALA A 321 20.38 -0.81 7.84
CA ALA A 321 21.80 -1.15 7.86
C ALA A 321 22.56 -0.56 9.07
N LYS A 322 22.04 0.51 9.69
CA LYS A 322 22.60 1.16 10.87
C LYS A 322 22.25 0.48 12.19
N ASN A 323 21.31 -0.45 12.14
CA ASN A 323 20.93 -1.26 13.31
C ASN A 323 21.89 -2.44 13.46
N ASP A 324 22.50 -2.59 14.61
CA ASP A 324 23.41 -3.71 14.90
C ASP A 324 22.72 -5.09 14.82
N LEU A 325 21.40 -5.12 14.99
CA LEU A 325 20.55 -6.31 14.87
C LEU A 325 19.91 -6.46 13.50
N SER A 326 20.39 -5.71 12.49
CA SER A 326 19.87 -5.79 11.13
C SER A 326 20.05 -7.17 10.53
N LEU A 327 18.97 -7.73 9.96
CA LEU A 327 18.97 -9.03 9.29
C LEU A 327 19.24 -8.88 7.78
N ALA A 328 18.89 -7.73 7.22
CA ALA A 328 19.08 -7.43 5.81
C ALA A 328 19.16 -5.92 5.60
N GLU A 329 19.64 -5.51 4.44
CA GLU A 329 19.66 -4.11 4.01
C GLU A 329 19.07 -3.95 2.62
N VAL A 330 18.59 -2.73 2.31
CA VAL A 330 18.05 -2.42 0.98
C VAL A 330 19.22 -2.18 0.04
N GLY A 331 19.61 -3.21 -0.71
CA GLY A 331 20.70 -3.14 -1.69
C GLY A 331 20.31 -2.47 -2.99
N ARG A 332 19.00 -2.48 -3.35
CA ARG A 332 18.48 -1.84 -4.58
C ARG A 332 17.03 -1.39 -4.37
N TYR A 333 16.70 -0.25 -4.99
CA TYR A 333 15.34 0.29 -5.08
C TYR A 333 15.03 0.61 -6.54
N GLU A 334 13.88 0.19 -7.03
CA GLU A 334 13.46 0.34 -8.43
C GLU A 334 12.01 0.80 -8.51
N THR A 335 11.75 1.72 -9.41
CA THR A 335 10.41 2.13 -9.83
C THR A 335 10.30 1.86 -11.34
N TYR A 336 9.37 1.00 -11.74
CA TYR A 336 9.18 0.69 -13.15
C TYR A 336 8.13 1.65 -13.75
N ASP A 337 8.59 2.82 -14.20
CA ASP A 337 7.74 3.91 -14.68
C ASP A 337 7.76 4.13 -16.20
N ARG A 338 8.49 3.30 -16.97
CA ARG A 338 8.67 3.48 -18.42
C ARG A 338 7.34 3.58 -19.16
N HIS A 339 6.35 2.77 -18.81
CA HIS A 339 5.03 2.75 -19.44
C HIS A 339 4.21 4.01 -19.15
N LEU A 340 4.58 4.80 -18.12
CA LEU A 340 3.95 6.07 -17.76
C LEU A 340 4.60 7.27 -18.46
N ILE A 341 5.94 7.26 -18.56
CA ILE A 341 6.71 8.40 -19.09
C ILE A 341 7.00 8.29 -20.60
N ASN A 342 7.06 7.06 -21.12
CA ASN A 342 7.32 6.79 -22.55
C ASN A 342 6.56 5.54 -23.01
N PRO A 343 5.22 5.55 -22.99
CA PRO A 343 4.40 4.39 -23.33
C PRO A 343 4.55 4.00 -24.81
N SER A 344 4.63 2.68 -25.06
CA SER A 344 4.44 2.10 -26.37
C SER A 344 2.96 1.71 -26.53
N PHE A 345 2.24 2.35 -27.42
CA PHE A 345 0.80 2.08 -27.61
C PHE A 345 0.49 0.58 -27.82
N GLU A 346 1.35 -0.11 -28.57
CA GLU A 346 1.16 -1.53 -28.86
C GLU A 346 1.30 -2.41 -27.60
N HIS A 347 2.24 -2.08 -26.72
CA HIS A 347 2.61 -2.91 -25.58
C HIS A 347 2.02 -2.44 -24.27
N ASP A 348 1.83 -1.12 -24.09
CA ASP A 348 1.48 -0.51 -22.81
C ASP A 348 0.03 0.00 -22.76
N SER A 349 -0.77 -0.22 -23.83
CA SER A 349 -2.17 0.31 -23.91
C SER A 349 -3.11 -0.24 -22.84
N GLN A 350 -2.79 -1.37 -22.23
CA GLN A 350 -3.54 -2.00 -21.14
C GLN A 350 -2.65 -2.27 -19.92
N SER A 351 -1.62 -1.46 -19.71
CA SER A 351 -0.77 -1.47 -18.52
C SER A 351 -1.52 -0.96 -17.29
N THR A 352 -0.85 -0.33 -16.41
CA THR A 352 -1.40 0.33 -15.21
C THR A 352 -1.10 1.82 -15.26
N ASP A 353 -1.81 2.64 -14.49
CA ASP A 353 -1.53 4.06 -14.26
C ASP A 353 -0.58 4.29 -13.06
N HIS A 354 -0.13 3.21 -12.42
CA HIS A 354 0.89 3.21 -11.39
C HIS A 354 2.17 2.51 -11.84
N ALA A 355 3.31 2.99 -11.36
CA ALA A 355 4.59 2.32 -11.51
C ALA A 355 4.81 1.31 -10.39
N PRO A 356 4.99 0.02 -10.69
CA PRO A 356 5.41 -0.95 -9.68
C PRO A 356 6.70 -0.51 -8.98
N VAL A 357 6.74 -0.67 -7.66
CA VAL A 357 7.91 -0.41 -6.84
C VAL A 357 8.49 -1.74 -6.39
N MET A 358 9.81 -1.90 -6.49
CA MET A 358 10.50 -3.10 -6.05
C MET A 358 11.78 -2.76 -5.29
N ILE A 359 12.03 -3.50 -4.23
CA ILE A 359 13.31 -3.48 -3.51
C ILE A 359 13.99 -4.84 -3.60
N THR A 360 15.32 -4.82 -3.58
CA THR A 360 16.14 -6.02 -3.37
C THR A 360 16.78 -5.91 -2.00
N LEU A 361 16.47 -6.86 -1.14
CA LEU A 361 17.06 -7.00 0.18
C LEU A 361 18.32 -7.88 0.07
N ALA A 362 19.46 -7.38 0.51
CA ALA A 362 20.69 -8.15 0.69
C ALA A 362 20.71 -8.71 2.13
N ILE A 363 20.62 -10.01 2.26
CA ILE A 363 20.58 -10.69 3.58
C ILE A 363 21.98 -10.69 4.17
N ARG A 364 22.09 -10.32 5.45
CA ARG A 364 23.32 -10.41 6.22
C ARG A 364 23.55 -11.85 6.70
N GLU A 365 24.82 -12.30 6.65
CA GLU A 365 25.24 -13.61 7.14
C GLU A 365 25.55 -13.57 8.65
#